data_5b4338104ac10f437f2237e2b82de6a8
#
_entry.id   5b4338104ac10f437f2237e2b82de6a8
#
_cell.length_a   1.000
_cell.length_b   1.000
_cell.length_c   1.000
_cell.angle_alpha   90.00
_cell.angle_beta   90.00
_cell.angle_gamma   90.00
#
_symmetry.space_group_name_H-M   'P 1'
#
loop_
_entity.id
_entity.type
_entity.pdbx_description
1 polymer ?
#
loop_
_entity_poly.entity_id
_entity_poly.type
_entity_poly.pdbx_seq_one_letter_code
_entity_poly.pdbx_strand_id
1 'polypeptide(L)'
;MTFPDSKFASVADYAVAYFDQAKAAAQSVDQEKLEAALTCLDAAYERGGTIYACGNGGSAAISNHLACDHSKGGQTDTDLKPKVVSLSTNMEIITAIANDISFDDIFVYQLRTLAEDGDVLLTISSSGDSENVVRAARWAKEKGLDVIAFTGFDGGRSTKLATVNLHVEGDNYGVVEDTHQSLMHILAQYIRLKRMDDGTIQERKF
;
A
#
# COMPACT_ATOMS: atom_id res chain seq x y z
N MET A 1 24.22 2.27 -2.80
CA MET A 1 24.61 2.66 -4.18
C MET A 1 23.36 2.74 -5.00
N THR A 2 23.18 3.80 -5.78
CA THR A 2 21.98 4.01 -6.62
C THR A 2 21.96 3.00 -7.74
N PHE A 3 20.84 2.33 -7.95
CA PHE A 3 20.63 1.44 -9.12
C PHE A 3 19.75 2.14 -10.15
N PRO A 4 20.12 2.14 -11.46
CA PRO A 4 21.42 1.71 -11.99
C PRO A 4 22.52 2.77 -11.72
N ASP A 5 23.75 2.35 -11.52
CA ASP A 5 24.91 3.23 -11.34
C ASP A 5 25.65 3.54 -12.66
N SER A 6 25.36 2.76 -13.72
CA SER A 6 25.98 2.87 -15.03
C SER A 6 25.07 2.32 -16.14
N LYS A 7 25.51 2.49 -17.41
CA LYS A 7 24.81 1.91 -18.54
C LYS A 7 25.12 0.40 -18.66
N PHE A 8 24.12 -0.37 -18.99
CA PHE A 8 24.25 -1.79 -19.30
C PHE A 8 24.48 -2.02 -20.79
N ALA A 9 25.18 -3.11 -21.12
CA ALA A 9 25.48 -3.46 -22.51
C ALA A 9 24.23 -3.92 -23.27
N SER A 10 23.26 -4.53 -22.55
CA SER A 10 22.01 -5.01 -23.12
C SER A 10 20.86 -4.88 -22.14
N VAL A 11 19.61 -4.96 -22.63
CA VAL A 11 18.42 -5.05 -21.79
C VAL A 11 18.39 -6.35 -20.98
N ALA A 12 19.00 -7.42 -21.49
CA ALA A 12 19.09 -8.70 -20.79
C ALA A 12 19.98 -8.57 -19.53
N ASP A 13 21.13 -7.92 -19.66
CA ASP A 13 22.02 -7.67 -18.52
C ASP A 13 21.34 -6.75 -17.48
N TYR A 14 20.64 -5.72 -17.96
CA TYR A 14 19.86 -4.84 -17.08
C TYR A 14 18.77 -5.63 -16.33
N ALA A 15 18.04 -6.52 -17.02
CA ALA A 15 16.98 -7.31 -16.42
C ALA A 15 17.50 -8.25 -15.31
N VAL A 16 18.65 -8.90 -15.50
CA VAL A 16 19.28 -9.73 -14.47
C VAL A 16 19.59 -8.89 -13.23
N ALA A 17 20.28 -7.74 -13.43
CA ALA A 17 20.62 -6.85 -12.34
C ALA A 17 19.37 -6.26 -11.64
N TYR A 18 18.32 -5.94 -12.40
CA TYR A 18 17.05 -5.44 -11.85
C TYR A 18 16.40 -6.48 -10.94
N PHE A 19 16.31 -7.75 -11.34
CA PHE A 19 15.72 -8.80 -10.53
C PHE A 19 16.56 -9.11 -9.28
N ASP A 20 17.88 -8.99 -9.35
CA ASP A 20 18.72 -9.11 -8.16
C ASP A 20 18.46 -7.97 -7.17
N GLN A 21 18.27 -6.74 -7.64
CA GLN A 21 17.87 -5.60 -6.80
C GLN A 21 16.47 -5.79 -6.23
N ALA A 22 15.50 -6.23 -7.03
CA ALA A 22 14.13 -6.48 -6.57
C ALA A 22 14.10 -7.57 -5.47
N LYS A 23 14.91 -8.62 -5.63
CA LYS A 23 15.05 -9.66 -4.61
C LYS A 23 15.64 -9.10 -3.31
N ALA A 24 16.71 -8.32 -3.39
CA ALA A 24 17.33 -7.68 -2.22
C ALA A 24 16.35 -6.74 -1.52
N ALA A 25 15.63 -5.92 -2.27
CA ALA A 25 14.61 -5.01 -1.77
C ALA A 25 13.47 -5.76 -1.05
N ALA A 26 12.97 -6.84 -1.63
CA ALA A 26 11.94 -7.67 -1.00
C ALA A 26 12.44 -8.31 0.32
N GLN A 27 13.71 -8.71 0.38
CA GLN A 27 14.31 -9.29 1.59
C GLN A 27 14.63 -8.27 2.69
N SER A 28 14.66 -6.98 2.38
CA SER A 28 14.90 -5.92 3.36
C SER A 28 13.68 -5.60 4.23
N VAL A 29 12.50 -6.06 3.83
CA VAL A 29 11.25 -5.78 4.56
C VAL A 29 11.28 -6.48 5.92
N ASP A 30 11.04 -5.70 6.96
CA ASP A 30 10.97 -6.19 8.34
C ASP A 30 9.74 -7.10 8.53
N GLN A 31 10.01 -8.38 8.86
CA GLN A 31 8.98 -9.40 9.00
C GLN A 31 8.05 -9.15 10.20
N GLU A 32 8.55 -8.58 11.30
CA GLU A 32 7.71 -8.25 12.46
C GLU A 32 6.73 -7.13 12.12
N LYS A 33 7.16 -6.16 11.32
CA LYS A 33 6.26 -5.09 10.82
C LYS A 33 5.26 -5.62 9.79
N LEU A 34 5.64 -6.62 8.98
CA LEU A 34 4.71 -7.25 8.07
C LEU A 34 3.58 -7.96 8.84
N GLU A 35 3.90 -8.70 9.90
CA GLU A 35 2.92 -9.30 10.81
C GLU A 35 2.07 -8.25 11.53
N ALA A 36 2.67 -7.13 11.94
CA ALA A 36 1.93 -6.03 12.56
C ALA A 36 0.94 -5.38 11.57
N ALA A 37 1.34 -5.20 10.31
CA ALA A 37 0.45 -4.70 9.26
C ALA A 37 -0.72 -5.67 9.00
N LEU A 38 -0.45 -6.97 8.92
CA LEU A 38 -1.49 -7.99 8.81
C LEU A 38 -2.47 -7.92 9.99
N THR A 39 -1.96 -7.85 11.21
CA THR A 39 -2.79 -7.75 12.44
C THR A 39 -3.67 -6.51 12.42
N CYS A 40 -3.15 -5.38 11.99
CA CYS A 40 -3.89 -4.13 11.85
C CYS A 40 -5.03 -4.24 10.83
N LEU A 41 -4.78 -4.84 9.66
CA LEU A 41 -5.79 -5.07 8.63
C LEU A 41 -6.87 -6.06 9.09
N ASP A 42 -6.46 -7.16 9.71
CA ASP A 42 -7.41 -8.16 10.24
C ASP A 42 -8.35 -7.55 11.29
N ALA A 43 -7.80 -6.80 12.23
CA ALA A 43 -8.60 -6.13 13.25
C ALA A 43 -9.59 -5.12 12.64
N ALA A 44 -9.20 -4.41 11.58
CA ALA A 44 -10.11 -3.52 10.86
C ALA A 44 -11.25 -4.29 10.19
N TYR A 45 -10.96 -5.41 9.53
CA TYR A 45 -11.99 -6.24 8.91
C TYR A 45 -12.94 -6.86 9.93
N GLU A 46 -12.43 -7.35 11.06
CA GLU A 46 -13.25 -7.96 12.11
C GLU A 46 -14.25 -6.98 12.72
N ARG A 47 -13.86 -5.72 12.91
CA ARG A 47 -14.78 -4.67 13.39
C ARG A 47 -15.66 -4.03 12.30
N GLY A 48 -15.52 -4.48 11.04
CA GLY A 48 -16.27 -3.95 9.90
C GLY A 48 -15.83 -2.57 9.43
N GLY A 49 -14.62 -2.16 9.79
CA GLY A 49 -13.97 -0.92 9.35
C GLY A 49 -13.61 -0.93 7.86
N THR A 50 -13.33 0.24 7.34
CA THR A 50 -12.91 0.47 5.96
C THR A 50 -11.40 0.69 5.88
N ILE A 51 -10.76 0.08 4.90
CA ILE A 51 -9.37 0.34 4.54
C ILE A 51 -9.37 1.38 3.41
N TYR A 52 -8.83 2.56 3.66
CA TYR A 52 -8.57 3.56 2.63
C TYR A 52 -7.14 3.43 2.14
N ALA A 53 -6.96 3.41 0.81
CA ALA A 53 -5.62 3.36 0.21
C ALA A 53 -5.38 4.62 -0.64
N CYS A 54 -4.16 5.17 -0.62
CA CYS A 54 -3.78 6.29 -1.47
C CYS A 54 -2.30 6.27 -1.88
N GLY A 55 -2.03 6.84 -3.04
CA GLY A 55 -0.71 7.04 -3.61
C GLY A 55 -0.77 7.84 -4.91
N ASN A 56 0.37 8.28 -5.42
CA ASN A 56 0.49 9.02 -6.67
C ASN A 56 1.11 8.14 -7.77
N GLY A 57 0.82 8.40 -9.03
CA GLY A 57 1.46 7.72 -10.18
C GLY A 57 1.37 6.20 -10.11
N GLY A 58 2.51 5.50 -10.13
CA GLY A 58 2.59 4.05 -9.95
C GLY A 58 2.00 3.58 -8.63
N SER A 59 2.24 4.31 -7.55
CA SER A 59 1.63 4.05 -6.24
C SER A 59 0.11 4.22 -6.22
N ALA A 60 -0.47 5.08 -7.07
CA ALA A 60 -1.92 5.15 -7.27
C ALA A 60 -2.46 3.88 -7.95
N ALA A 61 -1.74 3.35 -8.95
CA ALA A 61 -2.09 2.09 -9.60
C ALA A 61 -2.07 0.93 -8.59
N ILE A 62 -1.06 0.87 -7.72
CA ILE A 62 -0.97 -0.12 -6.63
C ILE A 62 -2.14 0.04 -5.65
N SER A 63 -2.50 1.27 -5.25
CA SER A 63 -3.65 1.53 -4.37
C SER A 63 -4.97 1.05 -4.98
N ASN A 64 -5.15 1.23 -6.28
CA ASN A 64 -6.33 0.78 -7.02
C ASN A 64 -6.38 -0.75 -7.11
N HIS A 65 -5.24 -1.39 -7.38
CA HIS A 65 -5.12 -2.84 -7.41
C HIS A 65 -5.35 -3.46 -6.03
N LEU A 66 -4.80 -2.83 -4.97
CA LEU A 66 -5.05 -3.23 -3.59
C LEU A 66 -6.55 -3.25 -3.27
N ALA A 67 -7.29 -2.22 -3.66
CA ALA A 67 -8.74 -2.18 -3.43
C ALA A 67 -9.46 -3.34 -4.14
N CYS A 68 -9.03 -3.70 -5.36
CA CYS A 68 -9.55 -4.86 -6.09
C CYS A 68 -9.24 -6.18 -5.36
N ASP A 69 -7.99 -6.42 -5.03
CA ASP A 69 -7.53 -7.71 -4.50
C ASP A 69 -8.03 -7.96 -3.09
N HIS A 70 -8.01 -6.95 -2.23
CA HIS A 70 -8.57 -7.10 -0.88
C HIS A 70 -10.09 -7.29 -0.91
N SER A 71 -10.84 -6.50 -1.72
CA SER A 71 -12.29 -6.62 -1.79
C SER A 71 -12.71 -7.95 -2.43
N LYS A 72 -12.23 -8.27 -3.63
CA LYS A 72 -12.60 -9.49 -4.37
C LYS A 72 -11.88 -10.71 -3.82
N GLY A 73 -10.56 -10.63 -3.64
CA GLY A 73 -9.73 -11.75 -3.17
C GLY A 73 -10.05 -12.14 -1.74
N GLY A 74 -10.15 -11.17 -0.83
CA GLY A 74 -10.48 -11.40 0.57
C GLY A 74 -11.85 -12.05 0.80
N GLN A 75 -12.84 -11.74 -0.04
CA GLN A 75 -14.18 -12.34 0.04
C GLN A 75 -14.25 -13.74 -0.59
N THR A 76 -13.37 -14.04 -1.55
CA THR A 76 -13.45 -15.30 -2.30
C THR A 76 -13.10 -16.49 -1.40
N ASP A 77 -14.03 -17.44 -1.28
CA ASP A 77 -13.91 -18.66 -0.46
C ASP A 77 -13.70 -18.38 1.05
N THR A 78 -14.21 -17.24 1.55
CA THR A 78 -14.15 -16.85 2.97
C THR A 78 -15.47 -16.18 3.39
N ASP A 79 -15.67 -15.98 4.69
CA ASP A 79 -16.81 -15.23 5.23
C ASP A 79 -16.51 -13.71 5.34
N LEU A 80 -15.33 -13.28 4.91
CA LEU A 80 -14.92 -11.88 5.03
C LEU A 80 -15.73 -10.97 4.08
N LYS A 81 -16.08 -9.80 4.56
CA LYS A 81 -16.73 -8.73 3.77
C LYS A 81 -15.85 -7.47 3.77
N PRO A 82 -14.72 -7.48 3.06
CA PRO A 82 -13.76 -6.39 3.11
C PRO A 82 -14.35 -5.10 2.53
N LYS A 83 -14.23 -4.01 3.26
CA LYS A 83 -14.51 -2.67 2.76
C LYS A 83 -13.18 -2.00 2.43
N VAL A 84 -12.86 -1.84 1.17
CA VAL A 84 -11.60 -1.23 0.73
C VAL A 84 -11.87 -0.19 -0.33
N VAL A 85 -11.36 1.01 -0.12
CA VAL A 85 -11.58 2.17 -0.99
C VAL A 85 -10.24 2.78 -1.37
N SER A 86 -9.95 2.85 -2.67
CA SER A 86 -8.83 3.65 -3.15
C SER A 86 -9.26 5.10 -3.35
N LEU A 87 -8.59 6.02 -2.67
CA LEU A 87 -8.78 7.47 -2.83
C LEU A 87 -8.15 8.00 -4.12
N SER A 88 -7.43 7.14 -4.85
CA SER A 88 -6.76 7.46 -6.12
C SER A 88 -7.60 7.08 -7.35
N THR A 89 -8.85 6.62 -7.20
CA THR A 89 -9.68 6.15 -8.32
C THR A 89 -10.61 7.19 -8.91
N ASN A 90 -11.19 8.06 -8.08
CA ASN A 90 -12.21 9.01 -8.54
C ASN A 90 -11.54 10.25 -9.14
N MET A 91 -11.37 10.24 -10.46
CA MET A 91 -10.70 11.30 -11.20
C MET A 91 -11.42 12.64 -11.06
N GLU A 92 -12.74 12.65 -11.04
CA GLU A 92 -13.57 13.84 -10.92
C GLU A 92 -13.33 14.55 -9.58
N ILE A 93 -13.33 13.80 -8.48
CA ILE A 93 -13.05 14.35 -7.14
C ILE A 93 -11.60 14.84 -7.07
N ILE A 94 -10.63 14.06 -7.55
CA ILE A 94 -9.21 14.42 -7.53
C ILE A 94 -8.98 15.73 -8.29
N THR A 95 -9.50 15.82 -9.50
CA THR A 95 -9.30 17.01 -10.34
C THR A 95 -10.05 18.23 -9.81
N ALA A 96 -11.25 18.07 -9.26
CA ALA A 96 -12.00 19.17 -8.65
C ALA A 96 -11.25 19.71 -7.42
N ILE A 97 -10.81 18.85 -6.51
CA ILE A 97 -10.05 19.27 -5.32
C ILE A 97 -8.72 19.93 -5.74
N ALA A 98 -8.00 19.33 -6.70
CA ALA A 98 -6.73 19.86 -7.17
C ALA A 98 -6.88 21.26 -7.81
N ASN A 99 -7.96 21.49 -8.58
CA ASN A 99 -8.22 22.76 -9.25
C ASN A 99 -8.73 23.86 -8.30
N ASP A 100 -9.66 23.50 -7.42
CA ASP A 100 -10.41 24.48 -6.62
C ASP A 100 -9.79 24.73 -5.25
N ILE A 101 -8.98 23.80 -4.73
CA ILE A 101 -8.39 23.84 -3.40
C ILE A 101 -6.88 23.70 -3.47
N SER A 102 -6.36 22.45 -3.62
CA SER A 102 -4.95 22.13 -3.73
C SER A 102 -4.75 20.66 -4.12
N PHE A 103 -3.73 20.39 -4.93
CA PHE A 103 -3.28 19.01 -5.17
C PHE A 103 -2.82 18.33 -3.88
N ASP A 104 -2.33 19.09 -2.93
CA ASP A 104 -1.87 18.57 -1.63
C ASP A 104 -3.02 18.05 -0.75
N ASP A 105 -4.26 18.41 -1.06
CA ASP A 105 -5.43 18.03 -0.25
C ASP A 105 -6.28 16.92 -0.88
N ILE A 106 -5.93 16.40 -2.07
CA ILE A 106 -6.75 15.46 -2.83
C ILE A 106 -7.15 14.20 -2.05
N PHE A 107 -6.31 13.72 -1.14
CA PHE A 107 -6.58 12.53 -0.31
C PHE A 107 -7.21 12.90 1.03
N VAL A 108 -6.64 13.88 1.74
CA VAL A 108 -7.15 14.27 3.06
C VAL A 108 -8.57 14.84 2.98
N TYR A 109 -8.91 15.50 1.90
CA TYR A 109 -10.26 16.03 1.71
C TYR A 109 -11.31 14.92 1.61
N GLN A 110 -11.00 13.85 0.89
CA GLN A 110 -11.85 12.67 0.80
C GLN A 110 -11.98 11.96 2.16
N LEU A 111 -10.85 11.78 2.88
CA LEU A 111 -10.87 11.15 4.20
C LEU A 111 -11.74 11.89 5.22
N ARG A 112 -11.72 13.23 5.22
CA ARG A 112 -12.56 14.04 6.13
C ARG A 112 -14.06 13.79 5.98
N THR A 113 -14.48 13.30 4.82
CA THR A 113 -15.89 13.01 4.52
C THR A 113 -16.22 11.54 4.74
N LEU A 114 -15.28 10.64 4.47
CA LEU A 114 -15.55 9.21 4.36
C LEU A 114 -15.13 8.40 5.58
N ALA A 115 -14.06 8.82 6.27
CA ALA A 115 -13.45 7.99 7.29
C ALA A 115 -14.16 8.13 8.65
N GLU A 116 -14.32 7.00 9.32
CA GLU A 116 -14.92 6.86 10.65
C GLU A 116 -13.93 6.22 11.63
N ASP A 117 -14.28 6.24 12.92
CA ASP A 117 -13.48 5.62 13.96
C ASP A 117 -13.32 4.10 13.71
N GLY A 118 -12.09 3.63 13.81
CA GLY A 118 -11.79 2.22 13.57
C GLY A 118 -11.44 1.89 12.12
N ASP A 119 -11.44 2.84 11.21
CA ASP A 119 -10.91 2.69 9.86
C ASP A 119 -9.38 2.70 9.84
N VAL A 120 -8.80 2.30 8.72
CA VAL A 120 -7.35 2.28 8.51
C VAL A 120 -7.01 3.06 7.25
N LEU A 121 -5.95 3.85 7.31
CA LEU A 121 -5.35 4.44 6.13
C LEU A 121 -4.08 3.67 5.73
N LEU A 122 -4.02 3.19 4.49
CA LEU A 122 -2.83 2.61 3.89
C LEU A 122 -2.27 3.58 2.84
N THR A 123 -1.07 4.08 3.08
CA THR A 123 -0.38 5.01 2.16
C THR A 123 0.71 4.29 1.40
N ILE A 124 0.82 4.54 0.10
CA ILE A 124 1.87 4.00 -0.76
C ILE A 124 2.64 5.17 -1.38
N SER A 125 3.92 5.26 -1.05
CA SER A 125 4.79 6.33 -1.56
C SER A 125 6.26 5.92 -1.50
N SER A 126 6.90 5.76 -2.65
CA SER A 126 8.32 5.37 -2.70
C SER A 126 9.22 6.36 -1.95
N SER A 127 8.99 7.67 -2.08
CA SER A 127 9.73 8.68 -1.31
C SER A 127 9.27 8.83 0.14
N GLY A 128 8.02 8.43 0.43
CA GLY A 128 7.39 8.67 1.73
C GLY A 128 7.18 10.16 2.07
N ASP A 129 7.36 11.07 1.11
CA ASP A 129 7.39 12.52 1.37
C ASP A 129 6.47 13.37 0.47
N SER A 130 5.62 12.74 -0.35
CA SER A 130 4.61 13.45 -1.15
C SER A 130 3.62 14.18 -0.24
N GLU A 131 3.47 15.50 -0.40
CA GLU A 131 2.70 16.34 0.55
C GLU A 131 1.25 15.86 0.71
N ASN A 132 0.56 15.50 -0.36
CA ASN A 132 -0.81 14.99 -0.29
C ASN A 132 -0.94 13.69 0.51
N VAL A 133 0.03 12.77 0.39
CA VAL A 133 0.11 11.53 1.17
C VAL A 133 0.42 11.84 2.63
N VAL A 134 1.37 12.73 2.89
CA VAL A 134 1.74 13.15 4.23
C VAL A 134 0.59 13.85 4.96
N ARG A 135 -0.18 14.72 4.28
CA ARG A 135 -1.37 15.35 4.86
C ARG A 135 -2.44 14.34 5.22
N ALA A 136 -2.68 13.36 4.37
CA ALA A 136 -3.61 12.26 4.64
C ALA A 136 -3.19 11.44 5.87
N ALA A 137 -1.92 11.03 5.92
CA ALA A 137 -1.36 10.25 7.04
C ALA A 137 -1.39 11.04 8.37
N ARG A 138 -1.05 12.34 8.34
CA ARG A 138 -1.11 13.21 9.52
C ARG A 138 -2.53 13.33 10.06
N TRP A 139 -3.47 13.61 9.19
CA TRP A 139 -4.88 13.73 9.58
C TRP A 139 -5.43 12.41 10.16
N ALA A 140 -5.15 11.28 9.51
CA ALA A 140 -5.57 9.96 10.00
C ALA A 140 -5.03 9.69 11.40
N LYS A 141 -3.73 9.94 11.62
CA LYS A 141 -3.08 9.80 12.93
C LYS A 141 -3.70 10.71 13.99
N GLU A 142 -3.97 11.98 13.67
CA GLU A 142 -4.60 12.95 14.57
C GLU A 142 -6.04 12.56 14.95
N LYS A 143 -6.71 11.81 14.07
CA LYS A 143 -8.05 11.24 14.31
C LYS A 143 -8.03 9.88 15.01
N GLY A 144 -6.85 9.33 15.29
CA GLY A 144 -6.73 8.05 15.98
C GLY A 144 -6.93 6.83 15.06
N LEU A 145 -6.93 7.03 13.75
CA LEU A 145 -6.92 5.92 12.80
C LEU A 145 -5.51 5.29 12.74
N ASP A 146 -5.47 3.99 12.55
CA ASP A 146 -4.22 3.32 12.23
C ASP A 146 -3.74 3.71 10.83
N VAL A 147 -2.44 3.95 10.72
CA VAL A 147 -1.79 4.29 9.46
C VAL A 147 -0.74 3.22 9.13
N ILE A 148 -0.95 2.51 8.02
CA ILE A 148 0.03 1.61 7.42
C ILE A 148 0.71 2.37 6.28
N ALA A 149 2.03 2.50 6.31
CA ALA A 149 2.77 3.15 5.22
C ALA A 149 3.67 2.16 4.50
N PHE A 150 3.62 2.15 3.17
CA PHE A 150 4.61 1.51 2.31
C PHE A 150 5.56 2.59 1.82
N THR A 151 6.83 2.48 2.18
CA THR A 151 7.86 3.48 1.87
C THR A 151 9.11 2.85 1.26
N GLY A 152 9.88 3.66 0.55
CA GLY A 152 11.21 3.32 0.05
C GLY A 152 12.17 4.49 0.28
N PHE A 153 13.28 4.54 -0.43
CA PHE A 153 14.32 5.55 -0.34
C PHE A 153 14.76 5.79 1.11
N ASP A 154 14.58 7.00 1.64
CA ASP A 154 14.82 7.34 3.05
C ASP A 154 13.56 7.27 3.94
N GLY A 155 12.43 6.86 3.38
CA GLY A 155 11.15 6.71 4.07
C GLY A 155 10.38 7.99 4.34
N GLY A 156 11.01 9.15 4.18
CA GLY A 156 10.41 10.47 4.31
C GLY A 156 9.63 10.70 5.61
N ARG A 157 8.70 11.66 5.56
CA ARG A 157 7.83 12.02 6.71
C ARG A 157 6.80 10.93 7.02
N SER A 158 6.41 10.09 6.05
CA SER A 158 5.40 9.04 6.22
C SER A 158 5.83 8.01 7.27
N THR A 159 7.12 7.67 7.36
CA THR A 159 7.66 6.74 8.37
C THR A 159 7.31 7.16 9.80
N LYS A 160 7.35 8.47 10.10
CA LYS A 160 7.07 9.00 11.46
C LYS A 160 5.58 9.13 11.77
N LEU A 161 4.75 9.11 10.75
CA LEU A 161 3.31 9.23 10.87
C LEU A 161 2.62 7.88 10.98
N ALA A 162 3.23 6.83 10.45
CA ALA A 162 2.68 5.49 10.41
C ALA A 162 2.61 4.84 11.80
N THR A 163 1.52 4.08 12.06
CA THR A 163 1.44 3.06 13.11
C THR A 163 2.36 1.89 12.78
N VAL A 164 2.34 1.48 11.51
CA VAL A 164 3.21 0.44 10.96
C VAL A 164 3.80 0.93 9.64
N ASN A 165 5.13 0.93 9.53
CA ASN A 165 5.82 1.29 8.29
C ASN A 165 6.50 0.06 7.68
N LEU A 166 6.05 -0.39 6.51
CA LEU A 166 6.72 -1.38 5.68
C LEU A 166 7.70 -0.63 4.76
N HIS A 167 8.94 -0.56 5.22
CA HIS A 167 10.01 0.11 4.49
C HIS A 167 10.75 -0.88 3.60
N VAL A 168 10.99 -0.45 2.36
CA VAL A 168 11.75 -1.18 1.35
C VAL A 168 13.08 -0.45 1.15
N GLU A 169 14.20 -1.09 1.45
CA GLU A 169 15.52 -0.54 1.17
C GLU A 169 15.80 -0.57 -0.34
N GLY A 170 15.66 0.59 -0.96
CA GLY A 170 15.88 0.76 -2.39
C GLY A 170 15.74 2.22 -2.80
N ASP A 171 16.47 2.60 -3.83
CA ASP A 171 16.51 3.97 -4.38
C ASP A 171 16.13 4.03 -5.87
N ASN A 172 15.53 2.96 -6.38
CA ASN A 172 14.97 2.88 -7.72
C ASN A 172 13.45 2.78 -7.64
N TYR A 173 12.72 3.68 -8.29
CA TYR A 173 11.26 3.71 -8.27
C TYR A 173 10.62 2.38 -8.68
N GLY A 174 11.06 1.78 -9.79
CA GLY A 174 10.51 0.51 -10.28
C GLY A 174 10.70 -0.62 -9.27
N VAL A 175 11.91 -0.80 -8.74
CA VAL A 175 12.23 -1.83 -7.74
C VAL A 175 11.39 -1.65 -6.46
N VAL A 176 11.25 -0.42 -5.98
CA VAL A 176 10.45 -0.12 -4.78
C VAL A 176 8.96 -0.34 -5.06
N GLU A 177 8.45 0.11 -6.19
CA GLU A 177 7.04 -0.06 -6.57
C GLU A 177 6.69 -1.53 -6.79
N ASP A 178 7.55 -2.33 -7.45
CA ASP A 178 7.37 -3.77 -7.60
C ASP A 178 7.32 -4.49 -6.25
N THR A 179 8.14 -4.04 -5.28
CA THR A 179 8.11 -4.60 -3.93
C THR A 179 6.85 -4.17 -3.19
N HIS A 180 6.39 -2.91 -3.30
CA HIS A 180 5.13 -2.46 -2.75
C HIS A 180 3.94 -3.24 -3.32
N GLN A 181 3.95 -3.51 -4.64
CA GLN A 181 2.95 -4.36 -5.29
C GLN A 181 2.97 -5.78 -4.72
N SER A 182 4.15 -6.35 -4.49
CA SER A 182 4.31 -7.68 -3.88
C SER A 182 3.79 -7.71 -2.44
N LEU A 183 4.08 -6.69 -1.63
CA LEU A 183 3.58 -6.57 -0.25
C LEU A 183 2.05 -6.54 -0.20
N MET A 184 1.43 -5.78 -1.11
CA MET A 184 -0.02 -5.74 -1.24
C MET A 184 -0.60 -7.13 -1.54
N HIS A 185 -0.02 -7.85 -2.51
CA HIS A 185 -0.44 -9.22 -2.85
C HIS A 185 -0.25 -10.19 -1.68
N ILE A 186 0.89 -10.13 -0.99
CA ILE A 186 1.18 -11.00 0.17
C ILE A 186 0.12 -10.83 1.25
N LEU A 187 -0.19 -9.58 1.62
CA LEU A 187 -1.19 -9.29 2.65
C LEU A 187 -2.59 -9.75 2.21
N ALA A 188 -3.01 -9.43 0.99
CA ALA A 188 -4.31 -9.81 0.48
C ALA A 188 -4.48 -11.34 0.40
N GLN A 189 -3.50 -12.03 -0.17
CA GLN A 189 -3.54 -13.49 -0.32
C GLN A 189 -3.44 -14.21 1.02
N TYR A 190 -2.60 -13.74 1.94
CA TYR A 190 -2.46 -14.37 3.26
C TYR A 190 -3.71 -14.17 4.12
N ILE A 191 -4.36 -12.99 4.06
CA ILE A 191 -5.66 -12.75 4.71
C ILE A 191 -6.72 -13.72 4.22
N ARG A 192 -6.76 -14.02 2.92
CA ARG A 192 -7.63 -15.04 2.34
C ARG A 192 -7.23 -16.43 2.81
N LEU A 193 -5.96 -16.81 2.65
CA LEU A 193 -5.43 -18.14 2.95
C LEU A 193 -5.75 -18.58 4.39
N LYS A 194 -5.51 -17.72 5.37
CA LYS A 194 -5.76 -18.04 6.79
C LYS A 194 -7.23 -18.25 7.16
N ARG A 195 -8.17 -17.90 6.26
CA ARG A 195 -9.62 -18.03 6.44
C ARG A 195 -10.27 -19.13 5.58
N MET A 196 -9.51 -19.71 4.66
CA MET A 196 -9.98 -20.78 3.81
C MET A 196 -9.91 -22.14 4.52
N ASP A 197 -10.82 -23.06 4.16
CA ASP A 197 -10.73 -24.45 4.56
C ASP A 197 -9.60 -25.17 3.81
N ASP A 198 -8.86 -26.04 4.49
CA ASP A 198 -7.71 -26.76 3.92
C ASP A 198 -8.03 -27.50 2.62
N GLY A 199 -9.23 -28.11 2.50
CA GLY A 199 -9.68 -28.77 1.29
C GLY A 199 -9.83 -27.84 0.11
N THR A 200 -10.31 -26.63 0.35
CA THR A 200 -10.53 -25.61 -0.68
C THR A 200 -9.21 -25.05 -1.21
N ILE A 201 -8.18 -24.92 -0.36
CA ILE A 201 -6.87 -24.39 -0.75
C ILE A 201 -6.25 -25.20 -1.89
N GLN A 202 -6.39 -26.54 -1.85
CA GLN A 202 -5.81 -27.44 -2.85
C GLN A 202 -6.50 -27.36 -4.22
N GLU A 203 -7.74 -26.88 -4.27
CA GLU A 203 -8.57 -26.80 -5.48
C GLU A 203 -8.54 -25.42 -6.16
N ARG A 204 -8.01 -24.42 -5.50
CA ARG A 204 -8.05 -23.02 -5.96
C ARG A 204 -6.71 -22.50 -6.44
N LYS A 205 -6.79 -21.58 -7.39
CA LYS A 205 -5.66 -20.70 -7.74
C LYS A 205 -5.76 -19.42 -6.91
N PHE A 206 -4.62 -18.96 -6.45
CA PHE A 206 -4.48 -17.67 -5.76
C PHE A 206 -4.25 -16.57 -6.77
#